data_a04a77936931d3396a1c5ce5b46b9355
#
_entry.id   a04a77936931d3396a1c5ce5b46b9355
#
_cell.length_a   1.000
_cell.length_b   1.000
_cell.length_c   1.000
_cell.angle_alpha   90.00
_cell.angle_beta   90.00
_cell.angle_gamma   90.00
#
_symmetry.space_group_name_H-M   'P 1'
#
loop_
_entity.id
_entity.type
_entity.pdbx_description
1 polymer ?
#
loop_
_entity_poly.entity_id
_entity_poly.type
_entity_poly.pdbx_seq_one_letter_code
_entity_poly.pdbx_strand_id
1 'polypeptide(L)'
;RTASLLPIITPPFVIGLALILLFGRAGAVNTFLEWAFGIPPSRWLYGLTGILIAQILAFTPIAFLVLVGVVEGVSPSMEEAAQTLRASPWQTFWTVSFPLMRPGIANAFLLGFIESLADFGNPLVLGGQYEVLSTQIFFAIVGAQGDPGMAAVLAIVLLLFTLTAFYAQRRWLGKKSYATVTGKGDAGMHVKLPKRVAWGAYFAALPFIVMSLIVYGMILFGGFVETWGYKHNFTLKHYIEEFSLFWSEEYGLIWEGAAWNS
;
A
#
# COMPACT_ATOMS: atom_id res chain seq x y z
N ARG A 1 9.61 -3.99 12.07
CA ARG A 1 8.56 -2.94 12.08
C ARG A 1 8.89 -1.80 11.12
N THR A 2 10.06 -1.15 11.20
CA THR A 2 10.37 0.05 10.40
C THR A 2 10.34 -0.21 8.88
N ALA A 3 10.94 -1.30 8.41
CA ALA A 3 11.00 -1.64 6.98
C ALA A 3 9.62 -1.94 6.35
N SER A 4 8.66 -2.44 7.13
CA SER A 4 7.29 -2.69 6.64
C SER A 4 6.44 -1.42 6.55
N LEU A 5 6.91 -0.29 7.08
CA LEU A 5 6.21 1.00 7.10
C LEU A 5 6.70 1.95 6.00
N LEU A 6 7.80 1.62 5.33
CA LEU A 6 8.35 2.45 4.25
C LEU A 6 7.29 2.86 3.18
N PRO A 7 6.42 1.94 2.71
CA PRO A 7 5.44 2.31 1.68
C PRO A 7 4.39 3.35 2.10
N ILE A 8 4.18 3.60 3.39
CA ILE A 8 3.21 4.61 3.87
C ILE A 8 3.58 6.02 3.43
N ILE A 9 4.88 6.33 3.39
CA ILE A 9 5.38 7.68 3.11
C ILE A 9 5.36 7.99 1.61
N THR A 10 5.22 6.95 0.78
CA THR A 10 5.36 7.06 -0.67
C THR A 10 4.00 7.16 -1.34
N PRO A 11 3.80 8.10 -2.29
CA PRO A 11 2.59 8.12 -3.11
C PRO A 11 2.37 6.77 -3.81
N PRO A 12 1.14 6.22 -3.83
CA PRO A 12 0.88 4.86 -4.35
C PRO A 12 1.38 4.64 -5.77
N PHE A 13 1.24 5.62 -6.68
CA PHE A 13 1.66 5.50 -8.06
C PHE A 13 3.17 5.31 -8.23
N VAL A 14 4.00 5.76 -7.28
CA VAL A 14 5.45 5.57 -7.29
C VAL A 14 5.80 4.08 -7.15
N ILE A 15 5.00 3.34 -6.37
CA ILE A 15 5.14 1.88 -6.27
C ILE A 15 4.82 1.22 -7.61
N GLY A 16 3.77 1.69 -8.30
CA GLY A 16 3.44 1.23 -9.65
C GLY A 16 4.58 1.46 -10.64
N LEU A 17 5.18 2.66 -10.63
CA LEU A 17 6.35 2.97 -11.46
C LEU A 17 7.54 2.07 -11.14
N ALA A 18 7.85 1.84 -9.86
CA ALA A 18 8.94 0.94 -9.48
C ALA A 18 8.71 -0.51 -9.92
N LEU A 19 7.46 -0.97 -9.86
CA LEU A 19 7.10 -2.28 -10.40
C LEU A 19 7.30 -2.35 -11.92
N ILE A 20 7.04 -1.26 -12.65
CA ILE A 20 7.34 -1.18 -14.08
C ILE A 20 8.85 -1.25 -14.33
N LEU A 21 9.66 -0.54 -13.54
CA LEU A 21 11.12 -0.60 -13.63
C LEU A 21 11.65 -2.02 -13.36
N LEU A 22 10.98 -2.76 -12.48
CA LEU A 22 11.40 -4.12 -12.10
C LEU A 22 10.84 -5.20 -13.04
N PHE A 23 9.54 -5.21 -13.28
CA PHE A 23 8.81 -6.29 -13.98
C PHE A 23 8.18 -5.86 -15.31
N GLY A 24 8.26 -4.58 -15.67
CA GLY A 24 7.74 -4.08 -16.93
C GLY A 24 8.45 -4.74 -18.13
N ARG A 25 7.99 -4.50 -19.34
CA ARG A 25 8.55 -5.11 -20.55
C ARG A 25 10.05 -4.88 -20.70
N ALA A 26 10.54 -3.66 -20.44
CA ALA A 26 11.95 -3.31 -20.39
C ALA A 26 12.51 -3.30 -18.95
N GLY A 27 11.81 -3.96 -18.01
CA GLY A 27 12.19 -4.01 -16.60
C GLY A 27 13.37 -4.97 -16.36
N ALA A 28 14.03 -4.77 -15.22
CA ALA A 28 15.25 -5.49 -14.87
C ALA A 28 15.06 -7.03 -14.91
N VAL A 29 13.91 -7.53 -14.45
CA VAL A 29 13.63 -8.98 -14.43
C VAL A 29 13.45 -9.53 -15.83
N ASN A 30 12.68 -8.89 -16.70
CA ASN A 30 12.50 -9.35 -18.07
C ASN A 30 13.81 -9.29 -18.86
N THR A 31 14.61 -8.23 -18.69
CA THR A 31 15.94 -8.09 -19.31
C THR A 31 16.90 -9.19 -18.85
N PHE A 32 16.89 -9.50 -17.55
CA PHE A 32 17.69 -10.59 -16.99
C PHE A 32 17.26 -11.97 -17.51
N LEU A 33 15.95 -12.23 -17.59
CA LEU A 33 15.41 -13.50 -18.10
C LEU A 33 15.72 -13.70 -19.58
N GLU A 34 15.65 -12.65 -20.38
CA GLU A 34 16.02 -12.67 -21.78
C GLU A 34 17.52 -12.96 -21.97
N TRP A 35 18.37 -12.26 -21.20
CA TRP A 35 19.82 -12.45 -21.26
C TRP A 35 20.28 -13.83 -20.76
N ALA A 36 19.73 -14.30 -19.63
CA ALA A 36 20.20 -15.53 -18.97
C ALA A 36 19.57 -16.81 -19.54
N PHE A 37 18.33 -16.73 -20.01
CA PHE A 37 17.52 -17.89 -20.39
C PHE A 37 16.89 -17.79 -21.78
N GLY A 38 17.07 -16.69 -22.49
CA GLY A 38 16.44 -16.46 -23.80
C GLY A 38 14.91 -16.36 -23.75
N ILE A 39 14.34 -16.06 -22.57
CA ILE A 39 12.90 -15.92 -22.39
C ILE A 39 12.46 -14.54 -22.88
N PRO A 40 11.53 -14.45 -23.87
CA PRO A 40 11.11 -13.17 -24.42
C PRO A 40 10.38 -12.31 -23.37
N PRO A 41 10.55 -10.96 -23.41
CA PRO A 41 9.91 -10.06 -22.47
C PRO A 41 8.39 -10.16 -22.50
N SER A 42 7.77 -10.34 -21.35
CA SER A 42 6.32 -10.48 -21.22
C SER A 42 5.66 -9.21 -20.67
N ARG A 43 4.33 -9.11 -20.83
CA ARG A 43 3.53 -7.99 -20.34
C ARG A 43 2.62 -8.39 -19.16
N TRP A 44 2.94 -9.46 -18.44
CA TRP A 44 2.10 -10.03 -17.38
C TRP A 44 1.79 -9.05 -16.23
N LEU A 45 2.68 -8.07 -16.03
CA LEU A 45 2.50 -7.05 -15.00
C LEU A 45 1.33 -6.11 -15.31
N TYR A 46 1.04 -5.83 -16.59
CA TYR A 46 0.02 -4.86 -16.94
C TYR A 46 -1.38 -5.46 -16.84
N GLY A 47 -2.34 -4.65 -16.38
CA GLY A 47 -3.72 -5.04 -16.11
C GLY A 47 -3.97 -5.34 -14.64
N LEU A 48 -4.99 -6.12 -14.35
CA LEU A 48 -5.44 -6.42 -12.99
C LEU A 48 -4.34 -6.99 -12.08
N THR A 49 -3.47 -7.85 -12.62
CA THR A 49 -2.39 -8.47 -11.85
C THR A 49 -1.43 -7.42 -11.26
N GLY A 50 -0.97 -6.49 -12.09
CA GLY A 50 -0.06 -5.43 -11.64
C GLY A 50 -0.73 -4.46 -10.68
N ILE A 51 -1.99 -4.09 -10.93
CA ILE A 51 -2.78 -3.25 -10.02
C ILE A 51 -2.87 -3.91 -8.64
N LEU A 52 -3.24 -5.19 -8.56
CA LEU A 52 -3.36 -5.90 -7.29
C LEU A 52 -2.02 -5.99 -6.54
N ILE A 53 -0.92 -6.31 -7.23
CA ILE A 53 0.41 -6.36 -6.60
C ILE A 53 0.79 -4.98 -6.05
N ALA A 54 0.60 -3.92 -6.83
CA ALA A 54 0.90 -2.56 -6.41
C ALA A 54 0.06 -2.14 -5.20
N GLN A 55 -1.23 -2.41 -5.20
CA GLN A 55 -2.15 -2.10 -4.09
C GLN A 55 -1.81 -2.91 -2.83
N ILE A 56 -1.45 -4.18 -2.96
CA ILE A 56 -0.99 -4.98 -1.81
C ILE A 56 0.25 -4.34 -1.19
N LEU A 57 1.22 -3.93 -2.00
CA LEU A 57 2.43 -3.28 -1.49
C LEU A 57 2.16 -1.90 -0.89
N ALA A 58 1.28 -1.10 -1.51
CA ALA A 58 0.96 0.24 -1.07
C ALA A 58 0.13 0.27 0.22
N PHE A 59 -0.90 -0.57 0.34
CA PHE A 59 -1.91 -0.45 1.39
C PHE A 59 -1.73 -1.45 2.55
N THR A 60 -0.93 -2.52 2.38
CA THR A 60 -0.62 -3.44 3.49
C THR A 60 -0.02 -2.74 4.71
N PRO A 61 0.90 -1.77 4.60
CA PRO A 61 1.46 -1.08 5.75
C PRO A 61 0.43 -0.31 6.58
N ILE A 62 -0.55 0.31 5.93
CA ILE A 62 -1.63 1.04 6.60
C ILE A 62 -2.50 0.06 7.39
N ALA A 63 -2.94 -1.02 6.74
CA ALA A 63 -3.70 -2.08 7.40
C ALA A 63 -2.91 -2.72 8.56
N PHE A 64 -1.61 -2.94 8.37
CA PHE A 64 -0.72 -3.48 9.39
C PHE A 64 -0.63 -2.57 10.62
N LEU A 65 -0.49 -1.24 10.45
CA LEU A 65 -0.46 -0.29 11.57
C LEU A 65 -1.77 -0.31 12.37
N VAL A 66 -2.91 -0.33 11.68
CA VAL A 66 -4.22 -0.43 12.34
C VAL A 66 -4.30 -1.73 13.13
N LEU A 67 -3.89 -2.86 12.54
CA LEU A 67 -3.91 -4.15 13.21
C LEU A 67 -2.95 -4.23 14.40
N VAL A 68 -1.76 -3.62 14.32
CA VAL A 68 -0.84 -3.52 15.45
C VAL A 68 -1.51 -2.78 16.62
N GLY A 69 -2.11 -1.61 16.35
CA GLY A 69 -2.84 -0.86 17.38
C GLY A 69 -4.00 -1.65 17.99
N VAL A 70 -4.71 -2.44 17.19
CA VAL A 70 -5.79 -3.32 17.63
C VAL A 70 -5.28 -4.43 18.55
N VAL A 71 -4.16 -5.07 18.19
CA VAL A 71 -3.54 -6.14 19.01
C VAL A 71 -2.99 -5.57 20.32
N GLU A 72 -2.31 -4.42 20.25
CA GLU A 72 -1.79 -3.74 21.44
C GLU A 72 -2.91 -3.21 22.36
N GLY A 73 -4.12 -3.01 21.84
CA GLY A 73 -5.31 -2.62 22.61
C GLY A 73 -6.00 -3.76 23.37
N VAL A 74 -5.63 -5.01 23.10
CA VAL A 74 -6.15 -6.16 23.90
C VAL A 74 -5.42 -6.22 25.24
N SER A 75 -6.19 -6.14 26.35
CA SER A 75 -5.59 -6.18 27.70
C SER A 75 -4.97 -7.55 27.98
N PRO A 76 -3.68 -7.61 28.35
CA PRO A 76 -3.02 -8.86 28.76
C PRO A 76 -3.74 -9.56 29.92
N SER A 77 -4.34 -8.81 30.84
CA SER A 77 -5.07 -9.36 31.99
C SER A 77 -6.26 -10.24 31.59
N MET A 78 -6.89 -9.96 30.44
CA MET A 78 -7.98 -10.80 29.92
C MET A 78 -7.46 -12.16 29.43
N GLU A 79 -6.28 -12.17 28.81
CA GLU A 79 -5.62 -13.39 28.36
C GLU A 79 -5.10 -14.22 29.54
N GLU A 80 -4.51 -13.57 30.55
CA GLU A 80 -4.06 -14.19 31.78
C GLU A 80 -5.25 -14.82 32.59
N ALA A 81 -6.38 -14.11 32.66
CA ALA A 81 -7.58 -14.64 33.27
C ALA A 81 -8.10 -15.91 32.58
N ALA A 82 -8.07 -15.97 31.24
CA ALA A 82 -8.44 -17.18 30.53
C ALA A 82 -7.45 -18.33 30.80
N GLN A 83 -6.14 -18.04 30.90
CA GLN A 83 -5.12 -19.04 31.22
C GLN A 83 -5.24 -19.57 32.66
N THR A 84 -5.62 -18.74 33.63
CA THR A 84 -5.90 -19.20 35.00
C THR A 84 -7.08 -20.17 35.05
N LEU A 85 -8.02 -20.03 34.10
CA LEU A 85 -9.13 -20.98 33.90
C LEU A 85 -8.72 -22.22 33.07
N ARG A 86 -7.41 -22.45 32.88
CA ARG A 86 -6.81 -23.55 32.09
C ARG A 86 -7.16 -23.55 30.62
N ALA A 87 -7.52 -22.39 30.03
CA ALA A 87 -7.69 -22.29 28.59
C ALA A 87 -6.33 -22.45 27.89
N SER A 88 -6.29 -23.23 26.81
CA SER A 88 -5.10 -23.32 25.97
C SER A 88 -4.87 -22.00 25.23
N PRO A 89 -3.64 -21.68 24.75
CA PRO A 89 -3.38 -20.45 23.97
C PRO A 89 -4.30 -20.31 22.74
N TRP A 90 -4.65 -21.41 22.10
CA TRP A 90 -5.57 -21.43 20.96
C TRP A 90 -7.01 -21.11 21.38
N GLN A 91 -7.47 -21.65 22.50
CA GLN A 91 -8.77 -21.31 23.06
C GLN A 91 -8.82 -19.85 23.50
N THR A 92 -7.80 -19.35 24.21
CA THR A 92 -7.69 -17.94 24.60
C THR A 92 -7.78 -17.02 23.37
N PHE A 93 -7.05 -17.34 22.30
CA PHE A 93 -7.10 -16.56 21.06
C PHE A 93 -8.53 -16.46 20.50
N TRP A 94 -9.22 -17.61 20.32
CA TRP A 94 -10.55 -17.61 19.67
C TRP A 94 -11.68 -17.12 20.56
N THR A 95 -11.56 -17.25 21.90
CA THR A 95 -12.64 -16.89 22.84
C THR A 95 -12.47 -15.51 23.45
N VAL A 96 -11.24 -14.98 23.50
CA VAL A 96 -10.92 -13.69 24.14
C VAL A 96 -10.33 -12.72 23.13
N SER A 97 -9.11 -13.00 22.63
CA SER A 97 -8.34 -12.03 21.85
C SER A 97 -9.02 -11.70 20.51
N PHE A 98 -9.41 -12.70 19.72
CA PHE A 98 -10.03 -12.50 18.41
C PHE A 98 -11.37 -11.76 18.46
N PRO A 99 -12.33 -12.08 19.36
CA PRO A 99 -13.56 -11.32 19.50
C PRO A 99 -13.32 -9.84 19.85
N LEU A 100 -12.34 -9.54 20.71
CA LEU A 100 -11.98 -8.16 21.07
C LEU A 100 -11.33 -7.42 19.89
N MET A 101 -10.57 -8.12 19.04
CA MET A 101 -9.93 -7.55 17.85
C MET A 101 -10.89 -7.37 16.67
N ARG A 102 -12.03 -8.04 16.63
CA ARG A 102 -12.99 -8.00 15.50
C ARG A 102 -13.30 -6.60 14.97
N PRO A 103 -13.67 -5.61 15.82
CA PRO A 103 -13.97 -4.27 15.33
C PRO A 103 -12.79 -3.61 14.62
N GLY A 104 -11.59 -3.78 15.17
CA GLY A 104 -10.38 -3.24 14.59
C GLY A 104 -9.97 -3.92 13.28
N ILE A 105 -10.12 -5.25 13.20
CA ILE A 105 -9.90 -6.01 11.95
C ILE A 105 -10.87 -5.53 10.87
N ALA A 106 -12.13 -5.33 11.22
CA ALA A 106 -13.12 -4.82 10.27
C ALA A 106 -12.79 -3.39 9.80
N ASN A 107 -12.29 -2.55 10.70
CA ASN A 107 -11.84 -1.20 10.33
C ASN A 107 -10.61 -1.22 9.43
N ALA A 108 -9.62 -2.08 9.71
CA ALA A 108 -8.45 -2.26 8.85
C ALA A 108 -8.84 -2.72 7.44
N PHE A 109 -9.79 -3.67 7.36
CA PHE A 109 -10.31 -4.15 6.07
C PHE A 109 -11.05 -3.03 5.32
N LEU A 110 -11.95 -2.30 5.99
CA LEU A 110 -12.70 -1.21 5.36
C LEU A 110 -11.77 -0.10 4.86
N LEU A 111 -10.75 0.26 5.65
CA LEU A 111 -9.77 1.26 5.24
C LEU A 111 -9.03 0.80 3.98
N GLY A 112 -8.48 -0.42 3.97
CA GLY A 112 -7.81 -0.97 2.79
C GLY A 112 -8.73 -1.07 1.56
N PHE A 113 -10.02 -1.41 1.78
CA PHE A 113 -11.00 -1.44 0.71
C PHE A 113 -11.28 -0.05 0.11
N ILE A 114 -11.43 0.97 0.97
CA ILE A 114 -11.65 2.35 0.53
C ILE A 114 -10.42 2.88 -0.24
N GLU A 115 -9.22 2.67 0.30
CA GLU A 115 -7.96 3.06 -0.34
C GLU A 115 -7.79 2.38 -1.71
N SER A 116 -8.13 1.09 -1.81
CA SER A 116 -8.07 0.34 -3.08
C SER A 116 -9.08 0.87 -4.12
N LEU A 117 -10.29 1.24 -3.70
CA LEU A 117 -11.30 1.81 -4.60
C LEU A 117 -10.94 3.24 -5.05
N ALA A 118 -10.35 4.03 -4.15
CA ALA A 118 -9.96 5.40 -4.42
C ALA A 118 -8.63 5.52 -5.20
N ASP A 119 -7.85 4.44 -5.23
CA ASP A 119 -6.56 4.43 -5.94
C ASP A 119 -6.76 4.59 -7.44
N PHE A 120 -6.31 5.70 -7.98
CA PHE A 120 -6.25 5.92 -9.41
C PHE A 120 -4.81 5.83 -9.95
N GLY A 121 -3.81 6.09 -9.09
CA GLY A 121 -2.42 6.19 -9.49
C GLY A 121 -1.82 4.87 -9.99
N ASN A 122 -1.97 3.78 -9.24
CA ASN A 122 -1.51 2.47 -9.69
C ASN A 122 -2.26 1.98 -10.94
N PRO A 123 -3.61 2.04 -11.01
CA PRO A 123 -4.32 1.71 -12.23
C PRO A 123 -3.95 2.59 -13.44
N LEU A 124 -3.63 3.85 -13.24
CA LEU A 124 -3.22 4.75 -14.31
C LEU A 124 -1.95 4.27 -15.01
N VAL A 125 -0.95 3.81 -14.24
CA VAL A 125 0.35 3.41 -14.79
C VAL A 125 0.43 1.91 -15.13
N LEU A 126 -0.31 1.06 -14.43
CA LEU A 126 -0.26 -0.40 -14.58
C LEU A 126 -1.47 -0.99 -15.29
N GLY A 127 -2.59 -0.26 -15.37
CA GLY A 127 -3.87 -0.78 -15.87
C GLY A 127 -3.79 -1.29 -17.31
N GLY A 128 -3.00 -0.65 -18.18
CA GLY A 128 -2.96 -1.01 -19.59
C GLY A 128 -4.33 -0.79 -20.24
N GLN A 129 -5.00 -1.89 -20.60
CA GLN A 129 -6.37 -1.84 -21.12
C GLN A 129 -7.44 -2.17 -20.07
N TYR A 130 -7.01 -2.41 -18.82
CA TYR A 130 -7.92 -2.70 -17.72
C TYR A 130 -8.34 -1.40 -17.04
N GLU A 131 -9.62 -1.08 -17.17
CA GLU A 131 -10.19 0.16 -16.68
C GLU A 131 -10.81 -0.03 -15.30
N VAL A 132 -10.60 0.95 -14.42
CA VAL A 132 -11.23 1.02 -13.10
C VAL A 132 -12.00 2.32 -12.95
N LEU A 133 -12.97 2.35 -12.02
CA LEU A 133 -13.83 3.53 -11.82
C LEU A 133 -13.03 4.81 -11.55
N SER A 134 -11.98 4.72 -10.71
CA SER A 134 -11.16 5.88 -10.34
C SER A 134 -10.42 6.48 -11.55
N THR A 135 -9.86 5.66 -12.44
CA THR A 135 -9.22 6.15 -13.68
C THR A 135 -10.23 6.70 -14.66
N GLN A 136 -11.41 6.09 -14.75
CA GLN A 136 -12.48 6.58 -15.62
C GLN A 136 -13.00 7.95 -15.16
N ILE A 137 -13.16 8.16 -13.84
CA ILE A 137 -13.50 9.47 -13.28
C ILE A 137 -12.45 10.51 -13.66
N PHE A 138 -11.16 10.16 -13.50
CA PHE A 138 -10.06 11.04 -13.86
C PHE A 138 -10.09 11.41 -15.33
N PHE A 139 -10.20 10.46 -16.25
CA PHE A 139 -10.23 10.71 -17.68
C PHE A 139 -11.49 11.46 -18.14
N ALA A 140 -12.63 11.26 -17.47
CA ALA A 140 -13.84 12.02 -17.75
C ALA A 140 -13.70 13.51 -17.40
N ILE A 141 -12.83 13.86 -16.44
CA ILE A 141 -12.57 15.26 -16.06
C ILE A 141 -11.48 15.87 -16.95
N VAL A 142 -10.32 15.20 -17.10
CA VAL A 142 -9.13 15.77 -17.73
C VAL A 142 -8.91 15.31 -19.16
N GLY A 143 -9.70 14.36 -19.66
CA GLY A 143 -9.63 13.87 -21.03
C GLY A 143 -10.08 14.90 -22.06
N ALA A 144 -9.67 14.72 -23.31
CA ALA A 144 -9.90 15.66 -24.40
C ALA A 144 -11.39 15.96 -24.68
N GLN A 145 -12.30 15.07 -24.30
CA GLN A 145 -13.75 15.24 -24.47
C GLN A 145 -14.45 15.82 -23.25
N GLY A 146 -13.77 15.90 -22.10
CA GLY A 146 -14.24 16.45 -20.84
C GLY A 146 -15.75 16.26 -20.58
N ASP A 147 -16.15 15.20 -19.87
CA ASP A 147 -17.56 14.96 -19.52
C ASP A 147 -17.74 14.95 -18.00
N PRO A 148 -17.93 16.13 -17.38
CA PRO A 148 -18.19 16.24 -15.95
C PRO A 148 -19.45 15.50 -15.51
N GLY A 149 -20.44 15.32 -16.40
CA GLY A 149 -21.66 14.56 -16.11
C GLY A 149 -21.36 13.08 -15.91
N MET A 150 -20.58 12.48 -16.82
CA MET A 150 -20.11 11.10 -16.69
C MET A 150 -19.26 10.95 -15.43
N ALA A 151 -18.32 11.87 -15.18
CA ALA A 151 -17.50 11.84 -13.98
C ALA A 151 -18.34 11.83 -12.70
N ALA A 152 -19.39 12.68 -12.63
CA ALA A 152 -20.30 12.74 -11.48
C ALA A 152 -21.05 11.41 -11.28
N VAL A 153 -21.56 10.78 -12.35
CA VAL A 153 -22.24 9.49 -12.28
C VAL A 153 -21.31 8.40 -11.74
N LEU A 154 -20.09 8.29 -12.29
CA LEU A 154 -19.10 7.31 -11.85
C LEU A 154 -18.67 7.55 -10.39
N ALA A 155 -18.53 8.80 -9.97
CA ALA A 155 -18.22 9.17 -8.58
C ALA A 155 -19.36 8.77 -7.62
N ILE A 156 -20.62 8.93 -8.03
CA ILE A 156 -21.78 8.46 -7.24
C ILE A 156 -21.75 6.92 -7.12
N VAL A 157 -21.44 6.21 -8.19
CA VAL A 157 -21.30 4.74 -8.14
C VAL A 157 -20.19 4.32 -7.17
N LEU A 158 -19.02 4.98 -7.24
CA LEU A 158 -17.90 4.73 -6.32
C LEU A 158 -18.30 5.00 -4.87
N LEU A 159 -19.02 6.12 -4.62
CA LEU A 159 -19.56 6.47 -3.30
C LEU A 159 -20.54 5.41 -2.79
N LEU A 160 -21.43 4.89 -3.64
CA LEU A 160 -22.37 3.83 -3.26
C LEU A 160 -21.67 2.53 -2.87
N PHE A 161 -20.61 2.13 -3.57
CA PHE A 161 -19.79 0.98 -3.17
C PHE A 161 -19.17 1.19 -1.79
N THR A 162 -18.59 2.36 -1.54
CA THR A 162 -17.96 2.71 -0.25
C THR A 162 -18.97 2.72 0.89
N LEU A 163 -20.14 3.36 0.67
CA LEU A 163 -21.21 3.40 1.67
C LEU A 163 -21.79 2.02 1.94
N THR A 164 -21.93 1.20 0.90
CA THR A 164 -22.41 -0.17 1.05
C THR A 164 -21.46 -1.01 1.89
N ALA A 165 -20.15 -0.91 1.63
CA ALA A 165 -19.12 -1.59 2.42
C ALA A 165 -19.14 -1.13 3.89
N PHE A 166 -19.23 0.18 4.12
CA PHE A 166 -19.35 0.76 5.46
C PHE A 166 -20.60 0.28 6.20
N TYR A 167 -21.76 0.29 5.53
CA TYR A 167 -23.02 -0.19 6.10
C TYR A 167 -22.98 -1.69 6.39
N ALA A 168 -22.43 -2.49 5.48
CA ALA A 168 -22.26 -3.93 5.66
C ALA A 168 -21.35 -4.23 6.87
N GLN A 169 -20.23 -3.52 7.01
CA GLN A 169 -19.33 -3.62 8.15
C GLN A 169 -20.08 -3.28 9.46
N ARG A 170 -20.79 -2.14 9.48
CA ARG A 170 -21.55 -1.71 10.67
C ARG A 170 -22.62 -2.73 11.07
N ARG A 171 -23.30 -3.31 10.10
CA ARG A 171 -24.31 -4.35 10.35
C ARG A 171 -23.67 -5.64 10.84
N TRP A 172 -22.51 -6.01 10.31
CA TRP A 172 -21.77 -7.22 10.71
C TRP A 172 -21.22 -7.12 12.15
N LEU A 173 -20.67 -5.97 12.51
CA LEU A 173 -20.18 -5.71 13.86
C LEU A 173 -21.32 -5.65 14.91
N GLY A 174 -22.53 -5.27 14.47
CA GLY A 174 -23.68 -5.09 15.35
C GLY A 174 -23.51 -3.95 16.34
N LYS A 175 -24.39 -3.91 17.36
CA LYS A 175 -24.36 -2.91 18.44
C LYS A 175 -23.34 -3.22 19.55
N LYS A 176 -22.51 -4.25 19.39
CA LYS A 176 -21.53 -4.66 20.40
C LYS A 176 -20.35 -3.69 20.35
N SER A 177 -20.47 -2.60 21.09
CA SER A 177 -19.30 -1.78 21.42
C SER A 177 -18.48 -2.56 22.45
N TYR A 178 -17.35 -3.07 22.04
CA TYR A 178 -16.33 -3.54 22.97
C TYR A 178 -15.57 -2.31 23.48
N ALA A 179 -16.24 -1.48 24.28
CA ALA A 179 -15.56 -0.44 25.04
C ALA A 179 -14.60 -1.16 25.98
N THR A 180 -13.32 -0.88 25.86
CA THR A 180 -12.35 -1.26 26.89
C THR A 180 -12.80 -0.63 28.19
N VAL A 181 -13.18 -1.46 29.16
CA VAL A 181 -13.74 -1.02 30.46
C VAL A 181 -12.71 -0.23 31.29
N THR A 182 -11.47 -0.22 30.88
CA THR A 182 -10.39 0.53 31.51
C THR A 182 -9.78 1.51 30.53
N GLY A 183 -10.07 2.78 30.69
CA GLY A 183 -9.49 3.90 29.93
C GLY A 183 -7.99 4.15 30.17
N LYS A 184 -7.28 3.20 30.76
CA LYS A 184 -5.81 3.10 30.80
C LYS A 184 -5.45 1.73 30.26
N GLY A 185 -4.76 1.70 29.10
CA GLY A 185 -4.09 0.49 28.64
C GLY A 185 -3.22 -0.04 29.80
N ASP A 186 -3.58 -1.22 30.28
CA ASP A 186 -2.77 -1.91 31.27
C ASP A 186 -1.44 -2.21 30.60
N ALA A 187 -0.36 -1.60 31.09
CA ALA A 187 0.99 -1.77 30.55
C ALA A 187 1.57 -3.17 30.87
N GLY A 188 0.71 -4.18 30.91
CA GLY A 188 1.10 -5.58 31.06
C GLY A 188 2.01 -6.00 29.92
N MET A 189 3.04 -6.76 30.22
CA MET A 189 3.92 -7.34 29.19
C MET A 189 3.16 -8.46 28.48
N HIS A 190 2.85 -8.26 27.20
CA HIS A 190 2.33 -9.35 26.37
C HIS A 190 3.24 -10.58 26.45
N VAL A 191 2.65 -11.74 26.57
CA VAL A 191 3.36 -13.02 26.65
C VAL A 191 4.24 -13.17 25.39
N LYS A 192 5.53 -13.43 25.59
CA LYS A 192 6.44 -13.65 24.48
C LYS A 192 5.99 -14.86 23.66
N LEU A 193 5.81 -14.67 22.37
CA LEU A 193 5.48 -15.74 21.43
C LEU A 193 6.53 -16.86 21.48
N PRO A 194 6.11 -18.13 21.42
CA PRO A 194 7.04 -19.25 21.26
C PRO A 194 7.95 -19.01 20.05
N LYS A 195 9.24 -19.30 20.19
CA LYS A 195 10.25 -19.06 19.13
C LYS A 195 9.82 -19.60 17.76
N ARG A 196 9.17 -20.76 17.70
CA ARG A 196 8.68 -21.36 16.45
C ARG A 196 7.63 -20.50 15.76
N VAL A 197 6.69 -19.93 16.52
CA VAL A 197 5.64 -19.04 15.98
C VAL A 197 6.23 -17.71 15.54
N ALA A 198 7.17 -17.15 16.31
CA ALA A 198 7.89 -15.94 15.94
C ALA A 198 8.67 -16.11 14.63
N TRP A 199 9.41 -17.21 14.48
CA TRP A 199 10.11 -17.51 13.22
C TRP A 199 9.16 -17.72 12.04
N GLY A 200 8.02 -18.39 12.24
CA GLY A 200 6.96 -18.50 11.23
C GLY A 200 6.43 -17.14 10.77
N ALA A 201 6.17 -16.23 11.71
CA ALA A 201 5.73 -14.87 11.40
C ALA A 201 6.81 -14.06 10.64
N TYR A 202 8.09 -14.17 11.04
CA TYR A 202 9.18 -13.53 10.30
C TYR A 202 9.32 -14.07 8.89
N PHE A 203 9.23 -15.39 8.72
CA PHE A 203 9.30 -16.01 7.40
C PHE A 203 8.13 -15.60 6.49
N ALA A 204 6.92 -15.48 7.05
CA ALA A 204 5.75 -15.00 6.33
C ALA A 204 5.85 -13.51 5.93
N ALA A 205 6.46 -12.67 6.77
CA ALA A 205 6.66 -11.25 6.49
C ALA A 205 7.85 -10.96 5.56
N LEU A 206 8.82 -11.88 5.47
CA LEU A 206 10.06 -11.68 4.72
C LEU A 206 9.84 -11.36 3.23
N PRO A 207 8.98 -12.07 2.47
CA PRO A 207 8.74 -11.77 1.06
C PRO A 207 8.24 -10.34 0.84
N PHE A 208 7.33 -9.86 1.70
CA PHE A 208 6.83 -8.50 1.64
C PHE A 208 7.93 -7.47 1.90
N ILE A 209 8.75 -7.69 2.94
CA ILE A 209 9.85 -6.78 3.29
C ILE A 209 10.90 -6.75 2.19
N VAL A 210 11.30 -7.92 1.67
CA VAL A 210 12.27 -8.02 0.57
C VAL A 210 11.75 -7.33 -0.68
N MET A 211 10.50 -7.59 -1.05
CA MET A 211 9.87 -6.94 -2.20
C MET A 211 9.80 -5.42 -2.03
N SER A 212 9.41 -4.92 -0.85
CA SER A 212 9.42 -3.49 -0.55
C SER A 212 10.83 -2.90 -0.70
N LEU A 213 11.86 -3.53 -0.13
CA LEU A 213 13.23 -3.04 -0.25
C LEU A 213 13.73 -3.03 -1.70
N ILE A 214 13.38 -4.04 -2.50
CA ILE A 214 13.71 -4.08 -3.94
C ILE A 214 13.02 -2.92 -4.67
N VAL A 215 11.72 -2.71 -4.43
CA VAL A 215 10.95 -1.61 -5.04
C VAL A 215 11.60 -0.26 -4.73
N TYR A 216 11.97 0.00 -3.47
CA TYR A 216 12.66 1.25 -3.10
C TYR A 216 14.07 1.34 -3.69
N GLY A 217 14.80 0.24 -3.72
CA GLY A 217 16.08 0.16 -4.40
C GLY A 217 15.97 0.53 -5.88
N MET A 218 14.92 0.06 -6.56
CA MET A 218 14.64 0.37 -7.96
C MET A 218 14.29 1.86 -8.18
N ILE A 219 13.52 2.46 -7.27
CA ILE A 219 13.21 3.90 -7.32
C ILE A 219 14.49 4.73 -7.21
N LEU A 220 15.31 4.44 -6.19
CA LEU A 220 16.58 5.11 -5.99
C LEU A 220 17.52 4.95 -7.19
N PHE A 221 17.69 3.72 -7.65
CA PHE A 221 18.54 3.43 -8.80
C PHE A 221 18.01 4.07 -10.10
N GLY A 222 16.68 4.02 -10.31
CA GLY A 222 16.03 4.62 -11.48
C GLY A 222 16.27 6.12 -11.61
N GLY A 223 16.35 6.85 -10.50
CA GLY A 223 16.66 8.28 -10.48
C GLY A 223 18.08 8.63 -10.92
N PHE A 224 19.01 7.66 -10.91
CA PHE A 224 20.39 7.84 -11.33
C PHE A 224 20.70 7.26 -12.72
N VAL A 225 19.70 6.79 -13.46
CA VAL A 225 19.88 6.18 -14.79
C VAL A 225 19.36 7.12 -15.85
N GLU A 226 20.13 7.32 -16.95
CA GLU A 226 19.81 8.26 -18.03
C GLU A 226 18.47 7.91 -18.72
N THR A 227 18.27 6.65 -19.09
CA THR A 227 17.01 6.16 -19.65
C THR A 227 16.84 4.69 -19.31
N TRP A 228 15.86 4.38 -18.47
CA TRP A 228 15.60 3.02 -18.03
C TRP A 228 15.26 2.08 -19.20
N GLY A 229 15.86 0.88 -19.18
CA GLY A 229 15.64 -0.15 -20.19
C GLY A 229 16.38 0.08 -21.51
N TYR A 230 17.09 1.21 -21.67
CA TYR A 230 17.83 1.54 -22.88
C TYR A 230 19.28 1.97 -22.62
N LYS A 231 19.49 2.98 -21.76
CA LYS A 231 20.80 3.49 -21.39
C LYS A 231 20.94 3.54 -19.88
N HIS A 232 21.74 2.63 -19.33
CA HIS A 232 21.93 2.52 -17.88
C HIS A 232 23.17 3.30 -17.38
N ASN A 233 23.60 4.32 -18.11
CA ASN A 233 24.70 5.18 -17.68
C ASN A 233 24.28 5.97 -16.44
N PHE A 234 25.18 6.09 -15.47
CA PHE A 234 24.96 6.91 -14.29
C PHE A 234 24.85 8.38 -14.69
N THR A 235 23.81 9.06 -14.21
CA THR A 235 23.57 10.48 -14.45
C THR A 235 22.92 11.15 -13.25
N LEU A 236 23.22 12.42 -13.05
CA LEU A 236 22.52 13.31 -12.11
C LEU A 236 21.58 14.28 -12.84
N LYS A 237 21.42 14.11 -14.16
CA LYS A 237 20.67 15.02 -15.01
C LYS A 237 19.25 15.28 -14.47
N HIS A 238 18.52 14.24 -14.10
CA HIS A 238 17.16 14.35 -13.58
C HIS A 238 17.09 15.21 -12.31
N TYR A 239 18.06 15.05 -11.39
CA TYR A 239 18.12 15.88 -10.18
C TYR A 239 18.47 17.32 -10.50
N ILE A 240 19.41 17.55 -11.43
CA ILE A 240 19.82 18.91 -11.83
C ILE A 240 18.66 19.65 -12.51
N GLU A 241 17.92 18.98 -13.38
CA GLU A 241 16.76 19.55 -14.06
C GLU A 241 15.61 19.85 -13.11
N GLU A 242 15.26 18.94 -12.22
CA GLU A 242 14.15 19.10 -11.28
C GLU A 242 14.42 20.08 -10.10
N PHE A 243 15.70 20.28 -9.77
CA PHE A 243 16.12 21.23 -8.72
C PHE A 243 16.85 22.45 -9.33
N SER A 244 16.69 22.72 -10.62
CA SER A 244 17.37 23.84 -11.30
C SER A 244 16.87 25.18 -10.78
N LEU A 245 17.85 26.04 -10.50
CA LEU A 245 17.65 27.43 -10.10
C LEU A 245 18.42 28.27 -11.11
N PHE A 246 17.79 29.27 -11.71
CA PHE A 246 18.51 30.25 -12.51
C PHE A 246 18.02 31.67 -12.26
N TRP A 247 18.90 32.60 -12.56
CA TRP A 247 18.65 34.01 -12.41
C TRP A 247 18.12 34.57 -13.73
N SER A 248 16.90 35.12 -13.71
CA SER A 248 16.36 35.88 -14.83
C SER A 248 16.51 37.38 -14.54
N GLU A 249 16.94 38.15 -15.52
CA GLU A 249 17.06 39.62 -15.38
C GLU A 249 15.71 40.31 -15.15
N GLU A 250 14.62 39.69 -15.59
CA GLU A 250 13.27 40.26 -15.51
C GLU A 250 12.51 39.85 -14.24
N TYR A 251 12.72 38.62 -13.75
CA TYR A 251 11.96 38.04 -12.63
C TYR A 251 12.81 37.66 -11.41
N GLY A 252 14.11 37.92 -11.46
CA GLY A 252 15.02 37.53 -10.39
C GLY A 252 15.31 36.02 -10.37
N LEU A 253 15.36 35.42 -9.18
CA LEU A 253 15.61 33.99 -9.01
C LEU A 253 14.37 33.19 -9.43
N ILE A 254 14.50 32.37 -10.47
CA ILE A 254 13.44 31.49 -10.95
C ILE A 254 13.74 30.05 -10.56
N TRP A 255 12.71 29.36 -10.07
CA TRP A 255 12.70 27.97 -9.69
C TRP A 255 11.90 27.23 -10.80
N GLU A 256 12.59 26.57 -11.71
CA GLU A 256 11.90 25.89 -12.84
C GLU A 256 11.59 24.43 -12.56
N GLY A 257 12.32 23.81 -11.65
CA GLY A 257 12.13 22.39 -11.35
C GLY A 257 10.79 22.11 -10.67
N ALA A 258 10.12 21.01 -11.04
CA ALA A 258 8.86 20.58 -10.43
C ALA A 258 8.99 20.34 -8.92
N ALA A 259 10.19 20.03 -8.43
CA ALA A 259 10.47 19.83 -7.01
C ALA A 259 10.21 21.07 -6.15
N TRP A 260 10.21 22.28 -6.74
CA TRP A 260 9.96 23.54 -6.04
C TRP A 260 8.49 23.99 -6.09
N ASN A 261 7.72 23.38 -6.98
CA ASN A 261 6.30 23.71 -7.18
C ASN A 261 5.35 22.75 -6.45
N SER A 262 5.90 21.77 -5.75
CA SER A 262 5.18 20.80 -4.92
C SER A 262 5.27 21.14 -3.44
#